data_059b4a0b7df7201879b95cbb332e7480
#
_entry.id   059b4a0b7df7201879b95cbb332e7480
#
_cell.length_a   1.000
_cell.length_b   1.000
_cell.length_c   1.000
_cell.angle_alpha   90.00
_cell.angle_beta   90.00
_cell.angle_gamma   90.00
#
_symmetry.space_group_name_H-M   'P 1'
#
loop_
_entity.id
_entity.type
_entity.pdbx_description
1 polymer ?
#
loop_
_entity_poly.entity_id
_entity_poly.type
_entity_poly.pdbx_seq_one_letter_code
_entity_poly.pdbx_strand_id
1 'polypeptide(L)'
;MRTFKSILLIAALFMAMPFVYSQVENPNAPQMNFKKIVHDFGTINEGGNGICDFSFTNTGKEPLIIISVKSSCGCTIPEYPQKPILPGQTDIIKVKYDTQRQGPINRTVTIESNAKNSPVVLSITGNVVPKDVNTLPEKKLNTQAAPVAKQN
;
A
#
# COMPACT_ATOMS: atom_id res chain seq x y z
N MET A 1 -21.60 58.17 -31.51
CA MET A 1 -22.03 56.76 -31.35
C MET A 1 -20.90 55.73 -31.58
N ARG A 2 -19.83 56.05 -32.30
CA ARG A 2 -18.70 55.08 -32.54
C ARG A 2 -17.78 54.88 -31.34
N THR A 3 -17.56 55.86 -30.51
CA THR A 3 -16.66 55.83 -29.35
C THR A 3 -17.19 55.00 -28.18
N PHE A 4 -18.51 54.98 -27.98
CA PHE A 4 -19.18 54.21 -26.91
C PHE A 4 -19.11 52.68 -27.15
N LYS A 5 -19.15 52.22 -28.40
CA LYS A 5 -19.01 50.78 -28.75
C LYS A 5 -17.61 50.27 -28.50
N SER A 6 -16.59 51.10 -28.72
CA SER A 6 -15.18 50.73 -28.48
C SER A 6 -14.87 50.60 -27.01
N ILE A 7 -15.43 51.44 -26.14
CA ILE A 7 -15.23 51.37 -24.68
C ILE A 7 -15.90 50.14 -24.09
N LEU A 8 -17.09 49.75 -24.58
CA LEU A 8 -17.78 48.54 -24.14
C LEU A 8 -17.06 47.25 -24.50
N LEU A 9 -16.39 47.20 -25.68
CA LEU A 9 -15.57 46.06 -26.11
C LEU A 9 -14.29 45.88 -25.26
N ILE A 10 -13.65 46.98 -24.83
CA ILE A 10 -12.45 46.94 -23.99
C ILE A 10 -12.80 46.49 -22.57
N ALA A 11 -13.97 46.93 -22.03
CA ALA A 11 -14.43 46.50 -20.71
C ALA A 11 -14.80 45.02 -20.64
N ALA A 12 -15.32 44.45 -21.75
CA ALA A 12 -15.63 43.00 -21.83
C ALA A 12 -14.38 42.12 -21.90
N LEU A 13 -13.24 42.62 -22.41
CA LEU A 13 -12.00 41.89 -22.50
C LEU A 13 -11.26 41.79 -21.14
N PHE A 14 -11.51 42.75 -20.23
CA PHE A 14 -10.90 42.75 -18.90
C PHE A 14 -11.59 41.77 -17.90
N MET A 15 -12.82 41.31 -18.17
CA MET A 15 -13.53 40.37 -17.32
C MET A 15 -13.19 38.90 -17.55
N ALA A 16 -12.35 38.57 -18.52
CA ALA A 16 -12.00 37.22 -18.88
C ALA A 16 -10.61 36.76 -18.33
N MET A 17 -10.04 37.47 -17.34
CA MET A 17 -8.81 37.00 -16.72
C MET A 17 -9.13 35.83 -15.77
N PRO A 18 -8.67 34.60 -16.06
CA PRO A 18 -8.78 33.53 -15.10
C PRO A 18 -7.95 33.89 -13.86
N PHE A 19 -8.59 33.95 -12.69
CA PHE A 19 -7.90 34.01 -11.42
C PHE A 19 -7.09 32.72 -11.27
N VAL A 20 -5.82 32.75 -11.66
CA VAL A 20 -4.86 31.69 -11.34
C VAL A 20 -4.61 31.78 -9.85
N TYR A 21 -5.31 30.97 -9.06
CA TYR A 21 -4.96 30.75 -7.68
C TYR A 21 -3.63 29.98 -7.66
N SER A 22 -2.54 30.71 -7.53
CA SER A 22 -1.26 30.09 -7.18
C SER A 22 -1.39 29.53 -5.78
N GLN A 23 -1.47 28.18 -5.66
CA GLN A 23 -1.36 27.54 -4.37
C GLN A 23 0.04 27.81 -3.86
N VAL A 24 0.14 28.59 -2.80
CA VAL A 24 1.42 28.81 -2.10
C VAL A 24 1.79 27.48 -1.46
N GLU A 25 2.69 26.76 -2.12
CA GLU A 25 3.21 25.49 -1.59
C GLU A 25 4.04 25.80 -0.32
N ASN A 26 3.65 25.23 0.81
CA ASN A 26 4.39 25.39 2.06
C ASN A 26 5.70 24.60 1.99
N PRO A 27 6.88 25.25 1.89
CA PRO A 27 8.16 24.57 1.75
C PRO A 27 8.55 23.76 3.00
N ASN A 28 7.89 24.03 4.13
CA ASN A 28 8.11 23.34 5.40
C ASN A 28 7.14 22.16 5.63
N ALA A 29 6.13 22.04 4.78
CA ALA A 29 5.11 21.00 4.93
C ALA A 29 5.73 19.61 5.16
N PRO A 30 5.10 18.77 5.98
CA PRO A 30 5.56 17.41 6.20
C PRO A 30 5.57 16.62 4.87
N GLN A 31 6.48 15.68 4.78
CA GLN A 31 6.61 14.81 3.61
C GLN A 31 6.83 13.37 4.05
N MET A 32 6.02 12.47 3.54
CA MET A 32 6.10 11.06 3.84
C MET A 32 6.99 10.34 2.82
N ASN A 33 8.19 9.91 3.25
CA ASN A 33 9.13 9.21 2.40
C ASN A 33 9.20 7.73 2.80
N PHE A 34 8.65 6.86 1.97
CA PHE A 34 8.64 5.41 2.17
C PHE A 34 9.91 4.75 1.64
N LYS A 35 10.47 3.79 2.37
CA LYS A 35 11.56 2.93 1.87
C LYS A 35 11.10 2.05 0.71
N LYS A 36 9.84 1.58 0.75
CA LYS A 36 9.16 0.84 -0.30
C LYS A 36 7.67 1.13 -0.24
N ILE A 37 7.00 1.18 -1.38
CA ILE A 37 5.55 1.36 -1.50
C ILE A 37 4.85 0.11 -2.04
N VAL A 38 5.63 -0.92 -2.40
CA VAL A 38 5.12 -2.22 -2.86
C VAL A 38 5.74 -3.32 -2.00
N HIS A 39 4.91 -4.26 -1.57
CA HIS A 39 5.36 -5.49 -0.92
C HIS A 39 4.78 -6.68 -1.66
N ASP A 40 5.67 -7.59 -2.08
CA ASP A 40 5.30 -8.85 -2.70
C ASP A 40 5.53 -9.99 -1.69
N PHE A 41 4.45 -10.68 -1.34
CA PHE A 41 4.49 -11.87 -0.50
C PHE A 41 5.02 -13.10 -1.25
N GLY A 42 5.14 -13.03 -2.58
CA GLY A 42 5.39 -14.21 -3.41
C GLY A 42 4.28 -15.23 -3.28
N THR A 43 4.62 -16.52 -3.18
CA THR A 43 3.66 -17.60 -2.93
C THR A 43 3.67 -17.95 -1.44
N ILE A 44 2.52 -17.87 -0.80
CA ILE A 44 2.32 -18.22 0.61
C ILE A 44 1.23 -19.26 0.75
N ASN A 45 1.34 -20.14 1.73
CA ASN A 45 0.31 -21.14 2.02
C ASN A 45 -0.87 -20.50 2.76
N GLU A 46 -2.06 -21.05 2.57
CA GLU A 46 -3.24 -20.70 3.35
C GLU A 46 -2.95 -20.75 4.86
N GLY A 47 -3.35 -19.69 5.57
CA GLY A 47 -3.01 -19.51 6.99
C GLY A 47 -1.57 -19.10 7.26
N GLY A 48 -0.75 -18.87 6.23
CA GLY A 48 0.62 -18.39 6.36
C GLY A 48 0.70 -16.92 6.81
N ASN A 49 1.91 -16.42 7.00
CA ASN A 49 2.13 -15.05 7.48
C ASN A 49 1.78 -14.01 6.40
N GLY A 50 0.68 -13.30 6.57
CA GLY A 50 0.23 -12.20 5.72
C GLY A 50 0.55 -10.81 6.26
N ILE A 51 1.56 -10.67 7.15
CA ILE A 51 1.93 -9.39 7.74
C ILE A 51 3.11 -8.79 7.00
N CYS A 52 3.02 -7.50 6.65
CA CYS A 52 4.14 -6.73 6.13
C CYS A 52 4.16 -5.32 6.72
N ASP A 53 5.37 -4.76 6.79
CA ASP A 53 5.63 -3.43 7.33
C ASP A 53 6.13 -2.50 6.22
N PHE A 54 5.54 -1.30 6.17
CA PHE A 54 5.96 -0.21 5.31
C PHE A 54 6.57 0.89 6.17
N SER A 55 7.89 0.95 6.20
CA SER A 55 8.62 1.98 6.94
C SER A 55 8.66 3.27 6.15
N PHE A 56 8.39 4.39 6.81
CA PHE A 56 8.45 5.73 6.26
C PHE A 56 9.12 6.70 7.22
N THR A 57 9.67 7.78 6.67
CA THR A 57 10.31 8.88 7.43
C THR A 57 9.60 10.19 7.08
N ASN A 58 9.33 11.02 8.08
CA ASN A 58 8.93 12.40 7.83
C ASN A 58 10.17 13.22 7.42
N THR A 59 10.31 13.51 6.13
CA THR A 59 11.41 14.32 5.59
C THR A 59 11.08 15.80 5.47
N GLY A 60 9.87 16.21 5.89
CA GLY A 60 9.49 17.61 6.00
C GLY A 60 10.02 18.27 7.28
N LYS A 61 9.65 19.53 7.49
CA LYS A 61 10.08 20.33 8.66
C LYS A 61 8.98 20.51 9.71
N GLU A 62 7.75 20.08 9.40
CA GLU A 62 6.61 20.15 10.30
C GLU A 62 6.18 18.73 10.72
N PRO A 63 5.45 18.59 11.86
CA PRO A 63 4.93 17.29 12.29
C PRO A 63 3.99 16.69 11.26
N LEU A 64 4.20 15.40 10.92
CA LEU A 64 3.35 14.62 10.04
C LEU A 64 2.22 13.96 10.84
N ILE A 65 0.99 14.15 10.40
CA ILE A 65 -0.21 13.58 11.01
C ILE A 65 -0.91 12.72 9.97
N ILE A 66 -1.09 11.44 10.27
CA ILE A 66 -1.89 10.52 9.46
C ILE A 66 -3.36 10.73 9.83
N ILE A 67 -4.17 11.10 8.84
CA ILE A 67 -5.59 11.42 9.02
C ILE A 67 -6.43 10.15 8.90
N SER A 68 -6.17 9.36 7.87
CA SER A 68 -6.87 8.11 7.64
C SER A 68 -6.02 7.12 6.85
N VAL A 69 -6.27 5.82 7.08
CA VAL A 69 -5.67 4.73 6.30
C VAL A 69 -6.79 3.78 5.89
N LYS A 70 -6.99 3.63 4.57
CA LYS A 70 -8.08 2.83 4.01
C LYS A 70 -7.52 1.75 3.10
N SER A 71 -7.98 0.51 3.26
CA SER A 71 -7.66 -0.59 2.35
C SER A 71 -8.71 -0.74 1.25
N SER A 72 -8.31 -1.28 0.10
CA SER A 72 -9.20 -1.58 -1.03
C SER A 72 -10.19 -2.72 -0.76
N CYS A 73 -10.01 -3.49 0.33
CA CYS A 73 -10.94 -4.54 0.76
C CYS A 73 -10.89 -4.75 2.28
N GLY A 74 -11.95 -5.32 2.85
CA GLY A 74 -11.98 -5.74 4.25
C GLY A 74 -11.04 -6.90 4.61
N CYS A 75 -10.39 -7.50 3.61
CA CYS A 75 -9.40 -8.57 3.78
C CYS A 75 -7.99 -8.05 4.15
N THR A 76 -7.83 -6.74 4.21
CA THR A 76 -6.57 -6.07 4.50
C THR A 76 -6.79 -5.06 5.61
N ILE A 77 -6.12 -5.26 6.74
CA ILE A 77 -6.27 -4.44 7.94
C ILE A 77 -4.97 -3.67 8.16
N PRO A 78 -4.96 -2.33 7.94
CA PRO A 78 -3.81 -1.50 8.25
C PRO A 78 -3.82 -1.04 9.71
N GLU A 79 -2.63 -1.05 10.33
CA GLU A 79 -2.36 -0.41 11.62
C GLU A 79 -1.34 0.70 11.40
N TYR A 80 -1.55 1.87 12.01
CA TYR A 80 -0.73 3.04 11.79
C TYR A 80 -0.58 3.91 13.04
N PRO A 81 0.48 4.75 13.13
CA PRO A 81 0.71 5.64 14.25
C PRO A 81 -0.43 6.65 14.40
N GLN A 82 -0.95 6.80 15.62
CA GLN A 82 -1.99 7.80 15.96
C GLN A 82 -1.38 9.11 16.48
N LYS A 83 -0.07 9.13 16.76
CA LYS A 83 0.65 10.29 17.24
C LYS A 83 1.33 11.03 16.10
N PRO A 84 1.50 12.36 16.17
CA PRO A 84 2.29 13.11 15.21
C PRO A 84 3.73 12.57 15.13
N ILE A 85 4.23 12.39 13.90
CA ILE A 85 5.59 11.96 13.60
C ILE A 85 6.43 13.21 13.34
N LEU A 86 7.42 13.48 14.22
CA LEU A 86 8.25 14.67 14.15
C LEU A 86 9.20 14.64 12.94
N PRO A 87 9.71 15.80 12.49
CA PRO A 87 10.72 15.88 11.44
C PRO A 87 11.90 14.93 11.69
N GLY A 88 12.28 14.16 10.66
CA GLY A 88 13.35 13.18 10.73
C GLY A 88 13.00 11.86 11.41
N GLN A 89 11.85 11.76 12.07
CA GLN A 89 11.42 10.50 12.70
C GLN A 89 10.93 9.50 11.66
N THR A 90 11.20 8.22 11.94
CA THR A 90 10.75 7.07 11.15
C THR A 90 9.71 6.29 11.95
N ASP A 91 8.66 5.84 11.26
CA ASP A 91 7.62 4.98 11.82
C ASP A 91 7.17 3.95 10.76
N ILE A 92 6.20 3.11 11.09
CA ILE A 92 5.73 2.03 10.22
C ILE A 92 4.21 2.05 10.05
N ILE A 93 3.76 1.70 8.85
CA ILE A 93 2.40 1.24 8.58
C ILE A 93 2.46 -0.29 8.51
N LYS A 94 1.84 -0.98 9.45
CA LYS A 94 1.73 -2.43 9.45
C LYS A 94 0.48 -2.84 8.70
N VAL A 95 0.60 -3.76 7.77
CA VAL A 95 -0.53 -4.24 6.97
C VAL A 95 -0.67 -5.74 7.18
N LYS A 96 -1.87 -6.18 7.58
CA LYS A 96 -2.22 -7.59 7.74
C LYS A 96 -3.22 -7.99 6.65
N TYR A 97 -2.83 -8.95 5.81
CA TYR A 97 -3.70 -9.57 4.82
C TYR A 97 -4.28 -10.89 5.36
N ASP A 98 -5.56 -11.15 5.04
CA ASP A 98 -6.25 -12.39 5.39
C ASP A 98 -5.83 -13.53 4.46
N THR A 99 -4.88 -14.32 4.89
CA THR A 99 -4.32 -15.47 4.14
C THR A 99 -5.20 -16.71 4.13
N GLN A 100 -6.40 -16.67 4.75
CA GLN A 100 -7.41 -17.73 4.56
C GLN A 100 -8.06 -17.64 3.18
N ARG A 101 -7.84 -16.53 2.46
CA ARG A 101 -8.34 -16.33 1.10
C ARG A 101 -7.32 -16.80 0.10
N GLN A 102 -7.61 -17.94 -0.56
CA GLN A 102 -6.79 -18.49 -1.64
C GLN A 102 -6.87 -17.62 -2.89
N GLY A 103 -5.81 -17.67 -3.71
CA GLY A 103 -5.69 -16.98 -4.98
C GLY A 103 -4.81 -15.73 -4.94
N PRO A 104 -4.83 -14.92 -6.00
CA PRO A 104 -3.92 -13.80 -6.16
C PRO A 104 -4.21 -12.66 -5.18
N ILE A 105 -3.15 -12.14 -4.57
CA ILE A 105 -3.16 -10.94 -3.76
C ILE A 105 -2.85 -9.75 -4.66
N ASN A 106 -3.77 -8.81 -4.76
CA ASN A 106 -3.56 -7.52 -5.41
C ASN A 106 -4.44 -6.50 -4.68
N ARG A 107 -3.85 -5.86 -3.67
CA ARG A 107 -4.57 -4.93 -2.78
C ARG A 107 -3.78 -3.67 -2.59
N THR A 108 -4.50 -2.57 -2.34
CA THR A 108 -3.93 -1.27 -2.07
C THR A 108 -4.37 -0.74 -0.72
N VAL A 109 -3.50 0.07 -0.11
CA VAL A 109 -3.76 0.81 1.11
C VAL A 109 -3.48 2.27 0.84
N THR A 110 -4.51 3.11 0.94
CA THR A 110 -4.42 4.55 0.72
C THR A 110 -4.27 5.26 2.06
N ILE A 111 -3.25 6.10 2.17
CA ILE A 111 -2.90 6.86 3.37
C ILE A 111 -3.17 8.33 3.09
N GLU A 112 -4.07 8.93 3.85
CA GLU A 112 -4.34 10.36 3.86
C GLU A 112 -3.64 11.02 5.05
N SER A 113 -2.96 12.12 4.82
CA SER A 113 -2.19 12.85 5.84
C SER A 113 -2.12 14.33 5.52
N ASN A 114 -1.51 15.13 6.41
CA ASN A 114 -1.19 16.53 6.15
C ASN A 114 0.10 16.71 5.33
N ALA A 115 0.72 15.63 4.82
CA ALA A 115 1.93 15.70 4.00
C ALA A 115 1.62 16.29 2.62
N LYS A 116 2.60 17.00 2.04
CA LYS A 116 2.48 17.58 0.69
C LYS A 116 2.31 16.53 -0.42
N ASN A 117 2.75 15.29 -0.17
CA ASN A 117 2.58 14.17 -1.10
C ASN A 117 1.40 13.25 -0.72
N SER A 118 0.45 13.73 0.08
CA SER A 118 -0.80 13.01 0.36
C SER A 118 -1.78 13.12 -0.82
N PRO A 119 -2.54 12.07 -1.14
CA PRO A 119 -2.49 10.73 -0.55
C PRO A 119 -1.34 9.86 -1.07
N VAL A 120 -0.84 8.94 -0.23
CA VAL A 120 0.12 7.91 -0.66
C VAL A 120 -0.60 6.56 -0.76
N VAL A 121 -0.31 5.81 -1.83
CA VAL A 121 -0.88 4.48 -2.06
C VAL A 121 0.20 3.43 -1.94
N LEU A 122 0.01 2.48 -1.01
CA LEU A 122 0.83 1.29 -0.87
C LEU A 122 0.16 0.12 -1.59
N SER A 123 0.96 -0.81 -2.11
CA SER A 123 0.47 -2.01 -2.79
C SER A 123 1.02 -3.27 -2.14
N ILE A 124 0.17 -4.29 -2.01
CA ILE A 124 0.57 -5.64 -1.64
C ILE A 124 0.18 -6.60 -2.75
N THR A 125 1.11 -7.47 -3.12
CA THR A 125 0.94 -8.48 -4.17
C THR A 125 1.36 -9.86 -3.65
N GLY A 126 1.01 -10.93 -4.37
CA GLY A 126 1.37 -12.29 -4.05
C GLY A 126 0.32 -13.29 -4.49
N ASN A 127 0.45 -14.53 -4.04
CA ASN A 127 -0.52 -15.58 -4.30
C ASN A 127 -0.65 -16.51 -3.10
N VAL A 128 -1.87 -16.74 -2.63
CA VAL A 128 -2.16 -17.70 -1.55
C VAL A 128 -2.54 -19.03 -2.20
N VAL A 129 -1.75 -20.06 -1.90
CA VAL A 129 -2.03 -21.44 -2.36
C VAL A 129 -2.62 -22.27 -1.23
N PRO A 130 -3.39 -23.33 -1.55
CA PRO A 130 -3.87 -24.26 -0.54
C PRO A 130 -2.71 -24.80 0.29
N LYS A 131 -2.95 -25.02 1.58
CA LYS A 131 -1.98 -25.73 2.41
C LYS A 131 -1.95 -27.17 1.95
N ASP A 132 -0.77 -27.62 1.43
CA ASP A 132 -0.59 -29.00 1.04
C ASP A 132 -0.84 -29.91 2.24
N VAL A 133 -1.97 -30.60 2.23
CA VAL A 133 -2.35 -31.62 3.23
C VAL A 133 -1.52 -32.89 3.04
N ASN A 134 -0.64 -32.93 2.05
CA ASN A 134 0.10 -34.11 1.60
C ASN A 134 1.57 -34.10 2.05
N THR A 135 1.81 -33.81 3.32
CA THR A 135 3.00 -34.39 4.00
C THR A 135 2.57 -35.50 4.92
N LEU A 136 1.88 -36.50 4.38
CA LEU A 136 1.96 -37.81 4.99
C LEU A 136 3.42 -38.27 4.88
N PRO A 137 4.10 -38.63 5.97
CA PRO A 137 5.43 -39.21 5.87
C PRO A 137 5.32 -40.44 4.96
N GLU A 138 6.03 -40.44 3.86
CA GLU A 138 6.14 -41.59 2.96
C GLU A 138 6.65 -42.75 3.80
N LYS A 139 5.73 -43.64 4.20
CA LYS A 139 6.05 -44.88 4.87
C LYS A 139 6.87 -45.67 3.86
N LYS A 140 8.20 -45.65 4.00
CA LYS A 140 9.10 -46.51 3.22
C LYS A 140 8.56 -47.91 3.31
N LEU A 141 7.99 -48.37 2.22
CA LEU A 141 7.59 -49.78 2.03
C LEU A 141 8.88 -50.58 2.04
N ASN A 142 9.15 -51.24 3.17
CA ASN A 142 10.28 -52.12 3.31
C ASN A 142 9.95 -53.36 2.51
N THR A 143 10.39 -53.37 1.25
CA THR A 143 10.31 -54.54 0.39
C THR A 143 11.40 -55.51 0.82
N GLN A 144 11.14 -56.19 1.91
CA GLN A 144 11.96 -57.35 2.32
C GLN A 144 11.48 -58.51 1.49
N ALA A 145 12.23 -58.75 0.42
CA ALA A 145 12.05 -59.95 -0.42
C ALA A 145 12.19 -61.20 0.47
N ALA A 146 11.12 -61.99 0.51
CA ALA A 146 11.14 -63.31 1.11
C ALA A 146 12.04 -64.22 0.29
N PRO A 147 12.89 -65.06 0.95
CA PRO A 147 13.73 -65.99 0.23
C PRO A 147 12.87 -67.12 -0.38
N VAL A 148 13.06 -67.36 -1.66
CA VAL A 148 12.47 -68.51 -2.38
C VAL A 148 13.11 -69.77 -1.87
N ALA A 149 12.31 -70.64 -1.20
CA ALA A 149 12.70 -71.97 -0.85
C ALA A 149 12.80 -72.83 -2.11
N LYS A 150 13.99 -73.35 -2.43
CA LYS A 150 14.17 -74.46 -3.39
C LYS A 150 13.56 -75.72 -2.80
N GLN A 151 12.60 -76.31 -3.47
CA GLN A 151 12.18 -77.69 -3.29
C GLN A 151 12.99 -78.58 -4.23
N ASN A 152 13.55 -79.59 -3.65
CA ASN A 152 14.21 -80.71 -4.32
C ASN A 152 13.16 -81.72 -4.86
#